data_36b67822f5a4300a93f24f6f082f8286
#
_entry.id   36b67822f5a4300a93f24f6f082f8286
#
_cell.length_a   1.000
_cell.length_b   1.000
_cell.length_c   1.000
_cell.angle_alpha   90.00
_cell.angle_beta   90.00
_cell.angle_gamma   90.00
#
_symmetry.space_group_name_H-M   'P 1'
#
loop_
_entity.id
_entity.type
_entity.pdbx_description
1 polymer ?
#
loop_
_entity_poly.entity_id
_entity_poly.type
_entity_poly.pdbx_seq_one_letter_code
_entity_poly.pdbx_strand_id
1 'polypeptide(L)'
;MVSTDLSLAAPDIIRLYGYRTKIESMFREMKQVLGAFGYRFWSKSMPKLNRFLRNKDARPLEAVTNEQDRQRIQKTIQAIEGFVMCQCIAMGLLQLVALQFSGRTTGLFFRYLRTPSHTVVSEASVAAYLPKSIFRLFAQNPHVSITQ
;
A
#
# COMPACT_ATOMS: atom_id res chain seq x y z
N MET A 1 6.43 11.17 25.75
CA MET A 1 7.28 10.29 24.93
C MET A 1 8.39 9.78 25.85
N VAL A 2 8.64 8.47 25.87
CA VAL A 2 9.66 7.83 26.74
C VAL A 2 10.56 7.01 25.84
N SER A 3 11.88 7.14 26.03
CA SER A 3 12.87 6.28 25.40
C SER A 3 13.54 5.41 26.46
N THR A 4 13.77 4.14 26.13
CA THR A 4 14.58 3.23 26.96
C THR A 4 16.07 3.36 26.64
N ASP A 5 16.41 3.99 25.53
CA ASP A 5 17.79 4.31 25.17
C ASP A 5 18.17 5.67 25.73
N LEU A 6 19.06 5.65 26.73
CA LEU A 6 19.52 6.84 27.44
C LEU A 6 20.61 7.60 26.67
N SER A 7 21.16 7.02 25.60
CA SER A 7 22.17 7.68 24.76
C SER A 7 21.58 8.64 23.73
N LEU A 8 20.26 8.53 23.44
CA LEU A 8 19.58 9.38 22.48
C LEU A 8 19.26 10.75 23.05
N ALA A 9 19.67 11.80 22.35
CA ALA A 9 19.28 13.17 22.68
C ALA A 9 17.79 13.38 22.43
N ALA A 10 17.16 14.26 23.23
CA ALA A 10 15.72 14.54 23.11
C ALA A 10 15.27 14.96 21.70
N PRO A 11 16.03 15.78 20.92
CA PRO A 11 15.68 16.09 19.53
C PRO A 11 15.64 14.86 18.61
N ASP A 12 16.53 13.89 18.83
CA ASP A 12 16.58 12.67 18.01
C ASP A 12 15.40 11.75 18.32
N ILE A 13 14.98 11.66 19.58
CA ILE A 13 13.76 10.93 19.97
C ILE A 13 12.54 11.53 19.27
N ILE A 14 12.42 12.86 19.24
CA ILE A 14 11.31 13.55 18.55
C ILE A 14 11.35 13.27 17.05
N ARG A 15 12.53 13.31 16.43
CA ARG A 15 12.74 13.01 15.00
C ARG A 15 12.35 11.58 14.65
N LEU A 16 12.82 10.61 15.45
CA LEU A 16 12.48 9.18 15.28
C LEU A 16 10.98 8.93 15.42
N TYR A 17 10.35 9.57 16.38
CA TYR A 17 8.89 9.48 16.53
C TYR A 17 8.14 10.10 15.35
N GLY A 18 8.67 11.16 14.77
CA GLY A 18 8.13 11.77 13.55
C GLY A 18 8.11 10.79 12.35
N TYR A 19 9.07 9.86 12.25
CA TYR A 19 9.06 8.84 11.21
C TYR A 19 7.89 7.86 11.35
N ARG A 20 7.44 7.58 12.57
CA ARG A 20 6.24 6.76 12.79
C ARG A 20 5.00 7.37 12.13
N THR A 21 4.81 8.68 12.27
CA THR A 21 3.69 9.38 11.63
C THR A 21 3.74 9.27 10.10
N LYS A 22 4.96 9.26 9.51
CA LYS A 22 5.13 9.04 8.07
C LYS A 22 4.71 7.63 7.65
N ILE A 23 5.03 6.61 8.44
CA ILE A 23 4.62 5.22 8.20
C ILE A 23 3.09 5.11 8.26
N GLU A 24 2.46 5.70 9.26
CA GLU A 24 0.99 5.70 9.40
C GLU A 24 0.31 6.42 8.21
N SER A 25 0.88 7.52 7.74
CA SER A 25 0.41 8.24 6.55
C SER A 25 0.55 7.38 5.30
N MET A 26 1.69 6.70 5.12
CA MET A 26 1.91 5.78 4.01
C MET A 26 0.88 4.64 4.00
N PHE A 27 0.61 4.00 5.13
CA PHE A 27 -0.43 2.96 5.22
C PHE A 27 -1.82 3.49 4.87
N ARG A 28 -2.14 4.71 5.31
CA ARG A 28 -3.40 5.36 4.95
C ARG A 28 -3.50 5.57 3.44
N GLU A 29 -2.45 6.06 2.80
CA GLU A 29 -2.41 6.28 1.36
C GLU A 29 -2.47 4.97 0.58
N MET A 30 -1.74 3.95 0.98
CA MET A 30 -1.85 2.60 0.41
C MET A 30 -3.30 2.10 0.44
N LYS A 31 -4.00 2.31 1.56
CA LYS A 31 -5.39 1.90 1.72
C LYS A 31 -6.35 2.72 0.86
N GLN A 32 -6.19 4.04 0.84
CA GLN A 32 -7.15 4.97 0.23
C GLN A 32 -6.90 5.20 -1.26
N VAL A 33 -5.63 5.25 -1.67
CA VAL A 33 -5.24 5.58 -3.05
C VAL A 33 -5.06 4.31 -3.88
N LEU A 34 -4.34 3.31 -3.34
CA LEU A 34 -4.01 2.08 -4.05
C LEU A 34 -4.99 0.93 -3.79
N GLY A 35 -5.79 1.00 -2.71
CA GLY A 35 -6.67 -0.10 -2.33
C GLY A 35 -5.91 -1.34 -1.83
N ALA A 36 -4.70 -1.18 -1.25
CA ALA A 36 -3.79 -2.26 -0.90
C ALA A 36 -4.39 -3.33 0.02
N PHE A 37 -5.42 -2.99 0.79
CA PHE A 37 -6.12 -3.92 1.66
C PHE A 37 -7.52 -4.28 1.15
N GLY A 38 -7.78 -4.00 -0.14
CA GLY A 38 -9.06 -4.24 -0.80
C GLY A 38 -9.20 -5.64 -1.42
N TYR A 39 -8.29 -6.57 -1.15
CA TYR A 39 -8.37 -7.92 -1.66
C TYR A 39 -9.63 -8.62 -1.12
N ARG A 40 -10.49 -9.07 -2.03
CA ARG A 40 -11.82 -9.62 -1.68
C ARG A 40 -12.01 -11.07 -2.08
N PHE A 41 -11.01 -11.72 -2.64
CA PHE A 41 -11.09 -13.09 -3.09
C PHE A 41 -10.65 -14.03 -1.96
N TRP A 42 -11.61 -14.70 -1.35
CA TRP A 42 -11.38 -15.63 -0.24
C TRP A 42 -11.74 -17.04 -0.68
N SER A 43 -10.92 -18.01 -0.30
CA SER A 43 -11.28 -19.42 -0.50
C SER A 43 -12.45 -19.80 0.39
N LYS A 44 -13.42 -20.57 -0.16
CA LYS A 44 -14.48 -21.16 0.64
C LYS A 44 -13.97 -22.16 1.68
N SER A 45 -12.75 -22.70 1.47
CA SER A 45 -12.08 -23.61 2.39
C SER A 45 -11.48 -22.92 3.60
N MET A 46 -11.40 -21.57 3.62
CA MET A 46 -10.89 -20.83 4.78
C MET A 46 -11.89 -20.91 5.92
N PRO A 47 -11.45 -21.30 7.13
CA PRO A 47 -12.32 -21.36 8.30
C PRO A 47 -12.82 -19.95 8.66
N LYS A 48 -14.09 -19.86 9.03
CA LYS A 48 -14.69 -18.60 9.48
C LYS A 48 -14.07 -18.19 10.81
N LEU A 49 -13.47 -17.02 10.86
CA LEU A 49 -12.99 -16.43 12.10
C LEU A 49 -14.17 -15.82 12.86
N ASN A 50 -14.45 -16.35 14.06
CA ASN A 50 -15.40 -15.73 14.95
C ASN A 50 -14.70 -14.59 15.71
N ARG A 51 -15.06 -13.34 15.44
CA ARG A 51 -14.49 -12.15 16.09
C ARG A 51 -14.69 -12.11 17.61
N PHE A 52 -15.64 -12.88 18.11
CA PHE A 52 -16.03 -12.90 19.52
C PHE A 52 -15.55 -14.13 20.27
N LEU A 53 -14.70 -14.96 19.68
CA LEU A 53 -14.08 -16.07 20.38
C LEU A 53 -13.22 -15.55 21.53
N ARG A 54 -13.65 -15.82 22.75
CA ARG A 54 -12.91 -15.52 23.98
C ARG A 54 -11.67 -16.41 24.14
N ASN A 55 -11.62 -17.55 23.47
CA ASN A 55 -10.55 -18.52 23.57
C ASN A 55 -9.44 -18.13 22.55
N LYS A 56 -8.36 -17.53 23.07
CA LYS A 56 -7.21 -17.12 22.29
C LYS A 56 -6.42 -18.30 21.71
N ASP A 57 -6.68 -19.53 22.16
CA ASP A 57 -5.94 -20.74 21.81
C ASP A 57 -6.51 -21.48 20.59
N ALA A 58 -7.68 -21.11 20.11
CA ALA A 58 -8.25 -21.72 18.91
C ALA A 58 -7.54 -21.20 17.65
N ARG A 59 -6.65 -22.01 17.10
CA ARG A 59 -6.03 -21.76 15.78
C ARG A 59 -6.88 -22.42 14.70
N PRO A 60 -7.77 -21.65 14.03
CA PRO A 60 -8.77 -22.23 13.11
C PRO A 60 -8.14 -22.99 11.94
N LEU A 61 -6.92 -22.64 11.56
CA LEU A 61 -6.19 -23.29 10.46
C LEU A 61 -5.70 -24.70 10.84
N GLU A 62 -5.43 -24.95 12.12
CA GLU A 62 -4.99 -26.29 12.60
C GLU A 62 -6.15 -27.31 12.53
N ALA A 63 -7.39 -26.85 12.57
CA ALA A 63 -8.57 -27.69 12.46
C ALA A 63 -8.84 -28.19 11.02
N VAL A 64 -8.14 -27.65 10.01
CA VAL A 64 -8.31 -28.09 8.62
C VAL A 64 -7.50 -29.35 8.38
N THR A 65 -8.18 -30.49 8.31
CA THR A 65 -7.56 -31.81 8.12
C THR A 65 -7.46 -32.22 6.66
N ASN A 66 -8.31 -31.70 5.80
CA ASN A 66 -8.35 -32.03 4.38
C ASN A 66 -7.17 -31.39 3.62
N GLU A 67 -6.34 -32.19 2.97
CA GLU A 67 -5.17 -31.72 2.25
C GLU A 67 -5.51 -30.81 1.06
N GLN A 68 -6.61 -31.08 0.33
CA GLN A 68 -7.04 -30.24 -0.77
C GLN A 68 -7.45 -28.84 -0.27
N ASP A 69 -8.11 -28.76 0.90
CA ASP A 69 -8.49 -27.50 1.49
C ASP A 69 -7.27 -26.73 2.00
N ARG A 70 -6.28 -27.41 2.58
CA ARG A 70 -4.99 -26.80 2.95
C ARG A 70 -4.29 -26.16 1.76
N GLN A 71 -4.20 -26.88 0.64
CA GLN A 71 -3.59 -26.36 -0.59
C GLN A 71 -4.34 -25.14 -1.15
N ARG A 72 -5.67 -25.16 -1.12
CA ARG A 72 -6.50 -24.01 -1.54
C ARG A 72 -6.29 -22.81 -0.64
N ILE A 73 -6.20 -23.02 0.68
CA ILE A 73 -5.90 -21.96 1.65
C ILE A 73 -4.52 -21.39 1.39
N GLN A 74 -3.51 -22.24 1.20
CA GLN A 74 -2.15 -21.80 0.94
C GLN A 74 -2.06 -20.95 -0.34
N LYS A 75 -2.69 -21.38 -1.45
CA LYS A 75 -2.77 -20.58 -2.68
C LYS A 75 -3.46 -19.23 -2.45
N THR A 76 -4.50 -19.20 -1.62
CA THR A 76 -5.20 -17.95 -1.29
C THR A 76 -4.30 -17.01 -0.49
N ILE A 77 -3.55 -17.53 0.49
CA ILE A 77 -2.58 -16.73 1.27
C ILE A 77 -1.50 -16.17 0.35
N GLN A 78 -0.90 -17.00 -0.52
CA GLN A 78 0.10 -16.56 -1.48
C GLN A 78 -0.43 -15.47 -2.43
N ALA A 79 -1.69 -15.59 -2.86
CA ALA A 79 -2.31 -14.57 -3.70
C ALA A 79 -2.52 -13.24 -2.95
N ILE A 80 -2.89 -13.29 -1.67
CA ILE A 80 -3.01 -12.10 -0.80
C ILE A 80 -1.65 -11.45 -0.61
N GLU A 81 -0.63 -12.23 -0.29
CA GLU A 81 0.75 -11.75 -0.10
C GLU A 81 1.29 -11.12 -1.39
N GLY A 82 1.10 -11.77 -2.53
CA GLY A 82 1.48 -11.25 -3.84
C GLY A 82 0.76 -9.95 -4.17
N PHE A 83 -0.54 -9.86 -3.89
CA PHE A 83 -1.32 -8.64 -4.07
C PHE A 83 -0.76 -7.48 -3.23
N VAL A 84 -0.53 -7.72 -1.93
CA VAL A 84 0.04 -6.69 -1.04
C VAL A 84 1.44 -6.28 -1.49
N MET A 85 2.27 -7.23 -1.91
CA MET A 85 3.60 -6.94 -2.45
C MET A 85 3.54 -6.04 -3.69
N CYS A 86 2.65 -6.33 -4.64
CA CYS A 86 2.44 -5.49 -5.82
C CYS A 86 2.02 -4.06 -5.42
N GLN A 87 1.17 -3.91 -4.40
CA GLN A 87 0.77 -2.58 -3.91
C GLN A 87 1.93 -1.84 -3.25
N CYS A 88 2.80 -2.54 -2.50
CA CYS A 88 4.01 -1.94 -1.94
C CYS A 88 4.96 -1.44 -3.04
N ILE A 89 5.16 -2.25 -4.08
CA ILE A 89 5.97 -1.85 -5.25
C ILE A 89 5.36 -0.64 -5.94
N ALA A 90 4.04 -0.64 -6.17
CA ALA A 90 3.34 0.49 -6.78
C ALA A 90 3.51 1.77 -5.96
N MET A 91 3.40 1.69 -4.63
CA MET A 91 3.63 2.84 -3.75
C MET A 91 5.07 3.35 -3.87
N GLY A 92 6.06 2.46 -3.86
CA GLY A 92 7.48 2.83 -4.06
C GLY A 92 7.73 3.53 -5.39
N LEU A 93 7.10 3.05 -6.47
CA LEU A 93 7.18 3.69 -7.78
C LEU A 93 6.53 5.08 -7.79
N LEU A 94 5.37 5.24 -7.16
CA LEU A 94 4.72 6.56 -7.03
C LEU A 94 5.60 7.55 -6.26
N GLN A 95 6.25 7.11 -5.18
CA GLN A 95 7.20 7.92 -4.42
C GLN A 95 8.42 8.31 -5.26
N LEU A 96 8.98 7.37 -6.01
CA LEU A 96 10.10 7.63 -6.91
C LEU A 96 9.73 8.67 -7.97
N VAL A 97 8.56 8.55 -8.60
CA VAL A 97 8.05 9.51 -9.58
C VAL A 97 7.80 10.87 -8.94
N ALA A 98 7.23 10.91 -7.74
CA ALA A 98 6.99 12.15 -7.00
C ALA A 98 8.28 12.91 -6.71
N LEU A 99 9.36 12.20 -6.37
CA LEU A 99 10.67 12.80 -6.07
C LEU A 99 11.40 13.25 -7.33
N GLN A 100 11.45 12.40 -8.37
CA GLN A 100 12.25 12.67 -9.56
C GLN A 100 11.56 13.60 -10.55
N PHE A 101 10.23 13.62 -10.59
CA PHE A 101 9.47 14.36 -11.60
C PHE A 101 8.48 15.36 -10.98
N SER A 102 8.76 15.87 -9.79
CA SER A 102 7.90 16.80 -9.05
C SER A 102 7.49 18.02 -9.89
N GLY A 103 8.38 18.58 -10.68
CA GLY A 103 8.12 19.72 -11.53
C GLY A 103 7.19 19.43 -12.73
N ARG A 104 7.10 18.18 -13.18
CA ARG A 104 6.28 17.78 -14.34
C ARG A 104 4.85 17.38 -13.98
N THR A 105 4.59 17.09 -12.71
CA THR A 105 3.29 16.66 -12.21
C THR A 105 2.45 17.82 -11.65
N THR A 106 2.97 19.05 -11.71
CA THR A 106 2.37 20.25 -11.10
C THR A 106 1.05 20.71 -11.71
N GLY A 107 0.66 20.24 -12.89
CA GLY A 107 -0.55 20.67 -13.61
C GLY A 107 -1.88 20.14 -13.03
N LEU A 108 -1.87 19.25 -12.03
CA LEU A 108 -3.07 18.69 -11.43
C LEU A 108 -3.36 19.33 -10.07
N PHE A 109 -4.22 20.32 -10.10
CA PHE A 109 -4.75 20.97 -8.91
C PHE A 109 -5.90 20.16 -8.29
N PHE A 110 -5.57 19.08 -7.60
CA PHE A 110 -6.53 18.53 -6.66
C PHE A 110 -6.36 19.29 -5.34
N ARG A 111 -7.27 20.23 -5.09
CA ARG A 111 -7.25 21.14 -3.94
C ARG A 111 -7.04 20.44 -2.59
N TYR A 112 -7.48 19.20 -2.47
CA TYR A 112 -7.42 18.38 -1.26
C TYR A 112 -6.25 17.39 -1.21
N LEU A 113 -5.46 17.27 -2.29
CA LEU A 113 -4.32 16.36 -2.37
C LEU A 113 -2.98 17.08 -2.29
N ARG A 114 -2.97 18.40 -2.29
CA ARG A 114 -1.75 19.20 -2.32
C ARG A 114 -1.74 20.25 -1.22
N THR A 115 -0.66 20.26 -0.44
CA THR A 115 -0.31 21.39 0.41
C THR A 115 0.53 22.36 -0.43
N PRO A 116 0.06 23.60 -0.69
CA PRO A 116 0.75 24.55 -1.58
C PRO A 116 2.19 24.87 -1.18
N SER A 117 2.51 24.72 0.11
CA SER A 117 3.84 24.96 0.66
C SER A 117 4.85 23.85 0.40
N HIS A 118 4.43 22.69 -0.13
CA HIS A 118 5.33 21.58 -0.44
C HIS A 118 5.83 21.65 -1.88
N THR A 119 7.14 21.58 -2.06
CA THR A 119 7.81 21.52 -3.36
C THR A 119 7.65 20.15 -4.02
N VAL A 120 7.45 19.10 -3.22
CA VAL A 120 7.27 17.73 -3.69
C VAL A 120 5.79 17.40 -3.78
N VAL A 121 5.38 16.80 -4.89
CA VAL A 121 3.99 16.37 -5.12
C VAL A 121 3.71 15.10 -4.32
N SER A 122 2.49 14.94 -3.81
CA SER A 122 2.11 13.72 -3.09
C SER A 122 1.93 12.54 -4.05
N GLU A 123 2.11 11.32 -3.54
CA GLU A 123 1.90 10.07 -4.25
C GLU A 123 0.47 9.97 -4.82
N ALA A 124 -0.51 10.49 -4.10
CA ALA A 124 -1.90 10.56 -4.55
C ALA A 124 -2.06 11.46 -5.79
N SER A 125 -1.34 12.57 -5.86
CA SER A 125 -1.33 13.46 -7.04
C SER A 125 -0.69 12.75 -8.23
N VAL A 126 0.41 12.03 -8.01
CA VAL A 126 1.06 11.22 -9.05
C VAL A 126 0.13 10.12 -9.55
N ALA A 127 -0.51 9.38 -8.64
CA ALA A 127 -1.46 8.33 -8.98
C ALA A 127 -2.65 8.84 -9.81
N ALA A 128 -3.14 10.06 -9.53
CA ALA A 128 -4.20 10.69 -10.31
C ALA A 128 -3.73 11.22 -11.69
N TYR A 129 -2.45 11.55 -11.81
CA TYR A 129 -1.86 12.05 -13.06
C TYR A 129 -1.51 10.93 -14.04
N LEU A 130 -0.91 9.84 -13.54
CA LEU A 130 -0.40 8.76 -14.38
C LEU A 130 -1.42 8.19 -15.38
N PRO A 131 -2.67 7.88 -15.04
CA PRO A 131 -3.62 7.35 -16.00
C PRO A 131 -3.83 8.27 -17.20
N LYS A 132 -3.94 9.58 -16.96
CA LYS A 132 -4.13 10.57 -18.02
C LYS A 132 -2.90 10.67 -18.94
N SER A 133 -1.70 10.59 -18.37
CA SER A 133 -0.44 10.63 -19.11
C SER A 133 -0.20 9.35 -19.90
N ILE A 134 -0.49 8.19 -19.31
CA ILE A 134 -0.35 6.88 -19.95
C ILE A 134 -1.27 6.78 -21.16
N PHE A 135 -2.55 7.13 -21.03
CA PHE A 135 -3.49 7.10 -22.15
C PHE A 135 -3.09 8.06 -23.28
N ARG A 136 -2.53 9.23 -22.93
CA ARG A 136 -2.00 10.16 -23.94
C ARG A 136 -0.78 9.57 -24.66
N LEU A 137 0.14 8.92 -23.93
CA LEU A 137 1.30 8.24 -24.49
C LEU A 137 0.90 7.12 -25.45
N PHE A 138 -0.08 6.29 -25.10
CA PHE A 138 -0.60 5.26 -25.98
C PHE A 138 -1.28 5.83 -27.22
N ALA A 139 -2.05 6.91 -27.08
CA ALA A 139 -2.66 7.58 -28.23
C ALA A 139 -1.60 8.16 -29.21
N GLN A 140 -0.45 8.59 -28.70
CA GLN A 140 0.65 9.14 -29.51
C GLN A 140 1.59 8.06 -30.07
N ASN A 141 1.62 6.88 -29.46
CA ASN A 141 2.50 5.77 -29.80
C ASN A 141 1.71 4.47 -29.99
N PRO A 142 0.99 4.30 -31.10
CA PRO A 142 0.14 3.12 -31.32
C PRO A 142 0.91 1.80 -31.36
N HIS A 143 2.23 1.83 -31.46
CA HIS A 143 3.08 0.63 -31.41
C HIS A 143 3.40 0.16 -29.99
N VAL A 144 3.08 0.94 -28.96
CA VAL A 144 3.23 0.54 -27.56
C VAL A 144 1.96 -0.18 -27.13
N SER A 145 1.93 -1.49 -27.28
CA SER A 145 0.83 -2.34 -26.82
C SER A 145 1.16 -2.92 -25.43
N ILE A 146 0.19 -2.88 -24.51
CA ILE A 146 0.30 -3.56 -23.21
C ILE A 146 0.09 -5.08 -23.37
N THR A 147 -0.41 -5.50 -24.52
CA THR A 147 -0.76 -6.89 -24.82
C THR A 147 0.25 -7.51 -25.78
N GLN A 148 1.45 -7.78 -25.30
CA GLN A 148 2.34 -8.81 -25.83
C GLN A 148 2.65 -9.82 -24.75
#